data_d59a501c75bdae223c4669996bce426f
#
_entry.id   d59a501c75bdae223c4669996bce426f
#
_cell.length_a   1.000
_cell.length_b   1.000
_cell.length_c   1.000
_cell.angle_alpha   90.00
_cell.angle_beta   90.00
_cell.angle_gamma   90.00
#
_symmetry.space_group_name_H-M   'P 1'
#
loop_
_entity.id
_entity.type
_entity.pdbx_description
1 polymer ?
#
loop_
_entity_poly.entity_id
_entity_poly.type
_entity_poly.pdbx_seq_one_letter_code
_entity_poly.pdbx_strand_id
1 'polypeptide(L)'
;MGLCDFLFGGNKPKDAARASYQSAPGKVISFRDKFVEIPSLGFFGPFRKSHSGEWAICWSDSDEPNHRGGHRDSGHGRYVLYNVTQNKITLQGKLERPNSGSVADNGSFSIEDWHFGSELSGTFYVISSAGRELVKKKFDANLYNSAISDSGHFAVCQTANSPVGEDGNRLTAFDVEKNVELFSIHPPSGWADRYKFIDGVPKVGVVINKIGTFYYDMQGSFIDSEKFDAARLRCDRYDVVLLAAEEIVKAPELNDQLASAALEAAVRALSLGAEKDQGWKAVALKIQGLAHEFLRNNEAAIAAFDEALRINPKIGVKRKADSLRKKLAQ
;
A
#
# COMPACT_ATOMS: atom_id res chain seq x y z
N MET A 1 -12.31 -17.34 10.61
CA MET A 1 -13.31 -16.40 11.10
C MET A 1 -12.68 -15.03 11.04
N GLY A 2 -13.24 -14.21 10.15
CA GLY A 2 -12.56 -13.07 9.56
C GLY A 2 -12.58 -11.81 10.40
N LEU A 3 -11.57 -11.02 10.16
CA LEU A 3 -11.26 -9.72 10.78
C LEU A 3 -11.95 -8.55 10.03
N CYS A 4 -13.18 -8.71 9.56
CA CYS A 4 -13.89 -7.70 8.76
C CYS A 4 -15.12 -7.07 9.43
N ASP A 5 -15.43 -7.36 10.69
CA ASP A 5 -16.72 -6.93 11.29
C ASP A 5 -16.66 -5.69 12.18
N PHE A 6 -15.64 -4.80 12.06
CA PHE A 6 -15.50 -3.70 13.02
C PHE A 6 -15.57 -2.28 12.44
N LEU A 7 -16.14 -2.04 11.26
CA LEU A 7 -16.16 -0.67 10.70
C LEU A 7 -17.49 -0.12 10.19
N PHE A 8 -18.66 -0.69 10.49
CA PHE A 8 -19.95 -0.06 10.11
C PHE A 8 -21.00 -0.17 11.20
N GLY A 9 -20.80 0.55 12.29
CA GLY A 9 -21.82 0.92 13.26
C GLY A 9 -22.08 2.41 13.19
N GLY A 10 -22.98 2.87 12.36
CA GLY A 10 -23.30 4.28 12.25
C GLY A 10 -24.76 4.53 11.87
N ASN A 11 -25.45 5.27 12.74
CA ASN A 11 -26.83 5.73 12.66
C ASN A 11 -27.27 6.19 11.26
N LYS A 12 -28.45 5.73 10.84
CA LYS A 12 -29.21 6.29 9.71
C LYS A 12 -29.63 7.72 10.01
N PRO A 13 -29.29 8.71 9.18
CA PRO A 13 -29.99 9.97 9.19
C PRO A 13 -31.28 9.86 8.36
N LYS A 14 -32.32 10.47 8.90
CA LYS A 14 -33.67 10.63 8.35
C LYS A 14 -33.63 11.40 7.03
N ASP A 15 -34.62 11.10 6.19
CA ASP A 15 -34.97 11.72 4.93
C ASP A 15 -34.65 13.23 4.82
N ALA A 16 -33.64 13.53 3.98
CA ALA A 16 -33.42 14.87 3.46
C ALA A 16 -33.89 14.90 2.01
N ALA A 17 -34.83 15.79 1.74
CA ALA A 17 -35.52 15.98 0.50
C ALA A 17 -34.62 15.95 -0.75
N ARG A 18 -35.02 15.18 -1.76
CA ARG A 18 -34.50 15.17 -3.11
C ARG A 18 -34.59 16.58 -3.73
N ALA A 19 -33.47 17.29 -3.75
CA ALA A 19 -33.31 18.42 -4.66
C ALA A 19 -32.98 17.86 -6.04
N SER A 20 -33.92 17.96 -6.98
CA SER A 20 -33.69 17.75 -8.39
C SER A 20 -32.72 18.82 -8.88
N TYR A 21 -31.47 18.43 -9.15
CA TYR A 21 -30.48 19.30 -9.76
C TYR A 21 -30.83 19.51 -11.23
N GLN A 22 -31.57 20.59 -11.52
CA GLN A 22 -31.61 21.15 -12.85
C GLN A 22 -30.30 21.89 -13.09
N SER A 23 -29.53 21.42 -14.08
CA SER A 23 -28.27 22.05 -14.51
C SER A 23 -28.55 23.43 -15.10
N ALA A 24 -28.15 24.48 -14.41
CA ALA A 24 -28.13 25.82 -14.96
C ALA A 24 -27.08 25.89 -16.10
N PRO A 25 -27.35 26.58 -17.22
CA PRO A 25 -26.40 26.73 -18.31
C PRO A 25 -25.20 27.58 -17.83
N GLY A 26 -23.98 27.04 -17.97
CA GLY A 26 -22.74 27.77 -17.72
C GLY A 26 -21.91 27.32 -16.53
N LYS A 27 -22.16 26.16 -15.92
CA LYS A 27 -21.29 25.69 -14.82
C LYS A 27 -19.93 25.22 -15.34
N VAL A 28 -18.91 25.98 -14.94
CA VAL A 28 -17.48 25.68 -15.09
C VAL A 28 -17.14 24.43 -14.32
N ILE A 29 -16.17 23.65 -14.83
CA ILE A 29 -15.57 22.50 -14.14
C ILE A 29 -15.10 22.95 -12.74
N SER A 30 -15.51 22.23 -11.73
CA SER A 30 -15.22 22.55 -10.33
C SER A 30 -14.38 21.47 -9.67
N PHE A 31 -13.16 21.84 -9.27
CA PHE A 31 -12.27 21.00 -8.45
C PHE A 31 -12.47 21.37 -6.97
N ARG A 32 -12.86 20.40 -6.12
CA ARG A 32 -13.04 20.59 -4.67
C ARG A 32 -12.37 19.44 -3.92
N ASP A 33 -11.39 19.77 -3.08
CA ASP A 33 -10.61 18.78 -2.33
C ASP A 33 -10.08 17.64 -3.21
N LYS A 34 -10.72 16.47 -3.13
CA LYS A 34 -10.36 15.25 -3.87
C LYS A 34 -11.30 14.93 -5.03
N PHE A 35 -12.33 15.75 -5.24
CA PHE A 35 -13.39 15.48 -6.22
C PHE A 35 -13.50 16.58 -7.26
N VAL A 36 -13.93 16.19 -8.44
CA VAL A 36 -14.25 17.09 -9.55
C VAL A 36 -15.69 16.89 -9.99
N GLU A 37 -16.35 17.98 -10.32
CA GLU A 37 -17.65 18.00 -10.98
C GLU A 37 -17.50 18.59 -12.39
N ILE A 38 -17.94 17.85 -13.42
CA ILE A 38 -17.95 18.25 -14.82
C ILE A 38 -19.42 18.23 -15.30
N PRO A 39 -20.15 19.35 -15.12
CA PRO A 39 -21.59 19.37 -15.38
C PRO A 39 -21.98 19.06 -16.81
N SER A 40 -21.15 19.47 -17.78
CA SER A 40 -21.37 19.18 -19.21
C SER A 40 -21.39 17.69 -19.56
N LEU A 41 -20.78 16.87 -18.72
CA LEU A 41 -20.75 15.41 -18.86
C LEU A 41 -21.64 14.67 -17.85
N GLY A 42 -22.28 15.40 -16.92
CA GLY A 42 -22.90 14.79 -15.74
C GLY A 42 -21.91 13.95 -14.94
N PHE A 43 -20.62 14.33 -14.92
CA PHE A 43 -19.56 13.57 -14.28
C PHE A 43 -19.27 14.12 -12.89
N PHE A 44 -19.11 13.21 -11.94
CA PHE A 44 -18.59 13.49 -10.60
C PHE A 44 -17.69 12.33 -10.18
N GLY A 45 -16.48 12.63 -9.69
CA GLY A 45 -15.57 11.60 -9.22
C GLY A 45 -14.28 12.17 -8.65
N PRO A 46 -13.40 11.31 -8.12
CA PRO A 46 -12.06 11.69 -7.73
C PRO A 46 -11.23 12.20 -8.91
N PHE A 47 -10.14 12.91 -8.60
CA PHE A 47 -9.16 13.33 -9.59
C PHE A 47 -7.75 13.40 -9.01
N ARG A 48 -6.74 13.39 -9.89
CA ARG A 48 -5.36 13.79 -9.60
C ARG A 48 -4.85 14.73 -10.68
N LYS A 49 -4.08 15.72 -10.27
CA LYS A 49 -3.35 16.62 -11.19
C LYS A 49 -1.93 16.11 -11.40
N SER A 50 -1.37 16.46 -12.57
CA SER A 50 0.06 16.31 -12.84
C SER A 50 0.88 17.20 -11.91
N HIS A 51 2.20 16.96 -11.86
CA HIS A 51 3.12 17.77 -11.05
C HIS A 51 3.09 19.26 -11.47
N SER A 52 3.09 19.53 -12.76
CA SER A 52 2.93 20.88 -13.32
C SER A 52 1.57 21.52 -13.06
N GLY A 53 0.56 20.71 -12.73
CA GLY A 53 -0.83 21.15 -12.60
C GLY A 53 -1.57 21.36 -13.92
N GLU A 54 -0.91 21.13 -15.07
CA GLU A 54 -1.49 21.34 -16.41
C GLU A 54 -2.56 20.30 -16.75
N TRP A 55 -2.41 19.07 -16.25
CA TRP A 55 -3.33 17.98 -16.55
C TRP A 55 -4.04 17.49 -15.30
N ALA A 56 -5.24 16.96 -15.49
CA ALA A 56 -5.98 16.25 -14.47
C ALA A 56 -6.62 14.98 -15.06
N ILE A 57 -6.34 13.84 -14.44
CA ILE A 57 -7.10 12.60 -14.69
C ILE A 57 -8.20 12.47 -13.63
N CYS A 58 -9.42 12.23 -14.10
CA CYS A 58 -10.62 12.11 -13.28
C CYS A 58 -11.25 10.74 -13.55
N TRP A 59 -11.78 10.09 -12.54
CA TRP A 59 -12.42 8.79 -12.71
C TRP A 59 -13.68 8.66 -11.86
N SER A 60 -14.57 7.78 -12.26
CA SER A 60 -15.72 7.35 -11.48
C SER A 60 -15.92 5.87 -11.73
N ASP A 61 -16.02 5.08 -10.67
CA ASP A 61 -16.17 3.62 -10.76
C ASP A 61 -17.53 3.17 -11.28
N SER A 62 -18.49 4.08 -11.37
CA SER A 62 -19.81 3.86 -11.96
C SER A 62 -20.28 5.05 -12.78
N ASP A 63 -20.96 4.77 -13.90
CA ASP A 63 -21.63 5.75 -14.75
C ASP A 63 -23.10 5.98 -14.32
N GLU A 64 -23.65 5.13 -13.47
CA GLU A 64 -25.02 5.23 -13.01
C GLU A 64 -25.15 6.23 -11.85
N PRO A 65 -26.16 7.12 -11.88
CA PRO A 65 -26.32 8.18 -10.88
C PRO A 65 -26.44 7.70 -9.43
N ASN A 66 -26.91 6.47 -9.23
CA ASN A 66 -27.17 5.90 -7.90
C ASN A 66 -26.17 4.79 -7.49
N HIS A 67 -25.24 4.41 -8.36
CA HIS A 67 -24.26 3.35 -8.12
C HIS A 67 -22.85 3.93 -8.11
N ARG A 68 -22.41 4.41 -6.97
CA ARG A 68 -21.06 4.91 -6.76
C ARG A 68 -20.40 4.09 -5.66
N GLY A 69 -19.36 3.36 -6.06
CA GLY A 69 -18.67 2.45 -5.16
C GLY A 69 -19.44 1.16 -4.87
N GLY A 70 -18.82 0.27 -4.14
CA GLY A 70 -19.39 -1.00 -3.75
C GLY A 70 -19.32 -2.09 -4.81
N HIS A 71 -19.89 -3.25 -4.47
CA HIS A 71 -19.92 -4.42 -5.32
C HIS A 71 -21.02 -4.27 -6.39
N ARG A 72 -20.68 -4.63 -7.64
CA ARG A 72 -21.63 -4.75 -8.76
C ARG A 72 -21.09 -5.74 -9.80
N ASP A 73 -22.00 -6.31 -10.58
CA ASP A 73 -21.70 -7.37 -11.54
C ASP A 73 -21.79 -6.91 -12.99
N SER A 74 -22.13 -5.64 -13.24
CA SER A 74 -22.36 -5.10 -14.59
C SER A 74 -22.24 -3.58 -14.63
N GLY A 75 -22.36 -3.02 -15.82
CA GLY A 75 -22.22 -1.60 -16.07
C GLY A 75 -20.79 -1.21 -16.42
N HIS A 76 -20.46 0.06 -16.27
CA HIS A 76 -19.12 0.59 -16.48
C HIS A 76 -18.93 1.85 -15.66
N GLY A 77 -17.67 2.17 -15.39
CA GLY A 77 -17.24 3.46 -14.94
C GLY A 77 -16.70 4.31 -16.08
N ARG A 78 -16.30 5.53 -15.75
CA ARG A 78 -15.78 6.51 -16.72
C ARG A 78 -14.48 7.11 -16.23
N TYR A 79 -13.66 7.54 -17.18
CA TYR A 79 -12.54 8.43 -16.92
C TYR A 79 -12.56 9.63 -17.87
N VAL A 80 -11.97 10.74 -17.43
CA VAL A 80 -11.85 11.98 -18.17
C VAL A 80 -10.45 12.54 -17.97
N LEU A 81 -9.74 12.76 -19.08
CA LEU A 81 -8.50 13.54 -19.08
C LEU A 81 -8.84 14.98 -19.42
N TYR A 82 -8.43 15.88 -18.54
CA TYR A 82 -8.70 17.30 -18.65
C TYR A 82 -7.40 18.09 -18.69
N ASN A 83 -7.25 18.95 -19.72
CA ASN A 83 -6.19 19.94 -19.74
C ASN A 83 -6.67 21.19 -18.98
N VAL A 84 -6.07 21.41 -17.82
CA VAL A 84 -6.44 22.49 -16.89
C VAL A 84 -6.09 23.87 -17.47
N THR A 85 -4.93 24.00 -18.11
CA THR A 85 -4.44 25.25 -18.68
C THR A 85 -5.29 25.69 -19.87
N GLN A 86 -5.67 24.73 -20.71
CA GLN A 86 -6.52 25.01 -21.88
C GLN A 86 -8.03 25.01 -21.55
N ASN A 87 -8.39 24.67 -20.32
CA ASN A 87 -9.78 24.49 -19.87
C ASN A 87 -10.58 23.56 -20.81
N LYS A 88 -9.98 22.40 -21.16
CA LYS A 88 -10.50 21.52 -22.21
C LYS A 88 -10.52 20.05 -21.76
N ILE A 89 -11.64 19.38 -22.01
CA ILE A 89 -11.72 17.92 -21.98
C ILE A 89 -10.96 17.40 -23.19
N THR A 90 -9.87 16.67 -22.95
CA THR A 90 -9.01 16.15 -24.02
C THR A 90 -9.42 14.72 -24.40
N LEU A 91 -9.74 13.89 -23.43
CA LEU A 91 -10.12 12.51 -23.64
C LEU A 91 -11.16 12.07 -22.62
N GLN A 92 -12.03 11.17 -23.01
CA GLN A 92 -12.93 10.45 -22.12
C GLN A 92 -13.06 9.00 -22.57
N GLY A 93 -13.28 8.10 -21.62
CA GLY A 93 -13.43 6.69 -21.92
C GLY A 93 -14.18 5.95 -20.82
N LYS A 94 -14.39 4.67 -21.06
CA LYS A 94 -15.11 3.76 -20.18
C LYS A 94 -14.22 2.57 -19.85
N LEU A 95 -14.31 2.12 -18.61
CA LEU A 95 -13.69 0.90 -18.08
C LEU A 95 -14.73 0.19 -17.21
N GLU A 96 -14.44 -1.00 -16.75
CA GLU A 96 -15.39 -1.72 -15.88
C GLU A 96 -15.58 -0.96 -14.57
N ARG A 97 -14.47 -0.72 -13.82
CA ARG A 97 -14.50 -0.03 -12.53
C ARG A 97 -13.21 0.77 -12.30
N PRO A 98 -12.98 1.90 -13.01
CA PRO A 98 -11.81 2.74 -12.79
C PRO A 98 -11.80 3.26 -11.35
N ASN A 99 -10.79 2.86 -10.57
CA ASN A 99 -10.76 3.09 -9.12
C ASN A 99 -9.68 4.07 -8.68
N SER A 100 -8.58 4.17 -9.41
CA SER A 100 -7.49 5.10 -9.13
C SER A 100 -6.78 5.49 -10.42
N GLY A 101 -6.12 6.64 -10.43
CA GLY A 101 -5.33 7.10 -11.57
C GLY A 101 -4.29 8.14 -11.19
N SER A 102 -3.28 8.32 -12.03
CA SER A 102 -2.30 9.39 -11.95
C SER A 102 -1.92 9.87 -13.35
N VAL A 103 -1.46 11.12 -13.47
CA VAL A 103 -1.20 11.76 -14.76
C VAL A 103 0.15 12.46 -14.75
N ALA A 104 0.90 12.30 -15.84
CA ALA A 104 2.19 12.91 -16.10
C ALA A 104 2.03 14.31 -16.70
N ASP A 105 3.12 15.09 -16.74
CA ASP A 105 3.14 16.45 -17.29
C ASP A 105 2.99 16.50 -18.82
N ASN A 106 3.21 15.35 -19.52
CA ASN A 106 2.93 15.21 -20.94
C ASN A 106 1.47 14.79 -21.24
N GLY A 107 0.63 14.65 -20.20
CA GLY A 107 -0.76 14.25 -20.31
C GLY A 107 -0.98 12.73 -20.45
N SER A 108 0.07 11.91 -20.50
CA SER A 108 -0.09 10.46 -20.37
C SER A 108 -0.53 10.13 -18.94
N PHE A 109 -1.38 9.15 -18.78
CA PHE A 109 -1.95 8.82 -17.48
C PHE A 109 -2.04 7.32 -17.25
N SER A 110 -1.89 6.92 -15.98
CA SER A 110 -2.21 5.58 -15.53
C SER A 110 -3.63 5.53 -14.96
N ILE A 111 -4.26 4.36 -15.06
CA ILE A 111 -5.55 4.10 -14.45
C ILE A 111 -5.66 2.63 -14.02
N GLU A 112 -6.22 2.42 -12.84
CA GLU A 112 -6.50 1.11 -12.28
C GLU A 112 -7.96 0.75 -12.55
N ASP A 113 -8.18 -0.31 -13.31
CA ASP A 113 -9.50 -0.87 -13.57
C ASP A 113 -9.73 -2.09 -12.68
N TRP A 114 -10.60 -1.97 -11.70
CA TRP A 114 -11.02 -3.07 -10.83
C TRP A 114 -12.20 -3.78 -11.48
N HIS A 115 -12.02 -5.05 -11.77
CA HIS A 115 -13.04 -5.83 -12.46
C HIS A 115 -14.28 -6.10 -11.59
N PHE A 116 -15.32 -6.64 -12.21
CA PHE A 116 -16.53 -7.09 -11.54
C PHE A 116 -16.35 -8.47 -10.90
N GLY A 117 -17.29 -8.81 -10.03
CA GLY A 117 -17.42 -10.14 -9.48
C GLY A 117 -16.69 -10.36 -8.16
N SER A 118 -16.73 -11.60 -7.68
CA SER A 118 -16.06 -12.05 -6.46
C SER A 118 -14.60 -12.45 -6.68
N GLU A 119 -14.16 -12.56 -7.93
CA GLU A 119 -12.78 -12.88 -8.27
C GLU A 119 -11.91 -11.63 -8.12
N LEU A 120 -10.79 -11.81 -7.40
CA LEU A 120 -9.82 -10.72 -7.20
C LEU A 120 -9.02 -10.56 -8.48
N SER A 121 -9.34 -9.53 -9.27
CA SER A 121 -8.61 -9.22 -10.50
C SER A 121 -8.65 -7.75 -10.82
N GLY A 122 -7.71 -7.28 -11.65
CA GLY A 122 -7.69 -5.90 -12.13
C GLY A 122 -6.81 -5.75 -13.36
N THR A 123 -6.98 -4.64 -14.07
CA THR A 123 -6.12 -4.28 -15.20
C THR A 123 -5.50 -2.91 -14.95
N PHE A 124 -4.19 -2.85 -15.06
CA PHE A 124 -3.44 -1.61 -15.05
C PHE A 124 -3.26 -1.11 -16.48
N TYR A 125 -3.61 0.16 -16.70
CA TYR A 125 -3.44 0.83 -17.98
C TYR A 125 -2.52 2.03 -17.85
N VAL A 126 -1.74 2.29 -18.91
CA VAL A 126 -1.17 3.62 -19.19
C VAL A 126 -1.65 4.04 -20.57
N ILE A 127 -2.23 5.23 -20.66
CA ILE A 127 -2.87 5.76 -21.87
C ILE A 127 -2.27 7.14 -22.17
N SER A 128 -1.93 7.41 -23.44
CA SER A 128 -1.43 8.72 -23.86
C SER A 128 -2.54 9.77 -23.87
N SER A 129 -2.18 11.06 -23.87
CA SER A 129 -3.14 12.17 -24.03
C SER A 129 -3.95 12.10 -25.33
N ALA A 130 -3.46 11.36 -26.35
CA ALA A 130 -4.17 11.09 -27.61
C ALA A 130 -5.09 9.85 -27.56
N GLY A 131 -5.17 9.15 -26.40
CA GLY A 131 -6.02 7.97 -26.24
C GLY A 131 -5.39 6.66 -26.69
N ARG A 132 -4.09 6.64 -27.04
CA ARG A 132 -3.39 5.40 -27.39
C ARG A 132 -3.03 4.65 -26.11
N GLU A 133 -3.38 3.37 -26.04
CA GLU A 133 -2.94 2.45 -24.98
C GLU A 133 -1.42 2.22 -25.10
N LEU A 134 -0.67 2.62 -24.08
CA LEU A 134 0.79 2.49 -24.01
C LEU A 134 1.21 1.28 -23.19
N VAL A 135 0.46 0.97 -22.14
CA VAL A 135 0.64 -0.23 -21.31
C VAL A 135 -0.74 -0.78 -20.95
N LYS A 136 -0.86 -2.09 -21.02
CA LYS A 136 -2.02 -2.84 -20.52
C LYS A 136 -1.55 -4.15 -19.91
N LYS A 137 -1.79 -4.30 -18.61
CA LYS A 137 -1.50 -5.57 -17.92
C LYS A 137 -2.65 -5.95 -17.01
N LYS A 138 -3.20 -7.15 -17.25
CA LYS A 138 -4.17 -7.80 -16.38
C LYS A 138 -3.43 -8.57 -15.29
N PHE A 139 -4.00 -8.55 -14.08
CA PHE A 139 -3.55 -9.31 -12.92
C PHE A 139 -4.71 -10.14 -12.35
N ASP A 140 -4.38 -11.33 -11.85
CA ASP A 140 -5.29 -12.18 -11.06
C ASP A 140 -5.20 -11.82 -9.57
N ALA A 141 -5.13 -10.51 -9.30
CA ALA A 141 -5.15 -9.88 -7.98
C ALA A 141 -5.73 -8.48 -8.12
N ASN A 142 -6.33 -7.94 -7.06
CA ASN A 142 -6.72 -6.54 -7.03
C ASN A 142 -5.48 -5.64 -7.11
N LEU A 143 -5.59 -4.53 -7.84
CA LEU A 143 -4.61 -3.47 -7.78
C LEU A 143 -4.71 -2.77 -6.42
N TYR A 144 -3.57 -2.50 -5.80
CA TYR A 144 -3.48 -1.83 -4.52
C TYR A 144 -3.23 -0.33 -4.69
N ASN A 145 -2.23 0.02 -5.52
CA ASN A 145 -1.92 1.39 -5.91
C ASN A 145 -1.04 1.43 -7.16
N SER A 146 -0.92 2.60 -7.74
CA SER A 146 -0.08 2.83 -8.91
C SER A 146 0.39 4.28 -9.01
N ALA A 147 1.37 4.51 -9.88
CA ALA A 147 1.82 5.84 -10.28
C ALA A 147 2.43 5.83 -11.67
N ILE A 148 2.46 7.01 -12.30
CA ILE A 148 3.26 7.32 -13.48
C ILE A 148 4.28 8.41 -13.11
N SER A 149 5.48 8.39 -13.68
CA SER A 149 6.48 9.46 -13.48
C SER A 149 5.99 10.79 -14.03
N ASP A 150 6.52 11.90 -13.50
CA ASP A 150 6.15 13.24 -13.97
C ASP A 150 6.46 13.42 -15.47
N SER A 151 7.54 12.80 -15.98
CA SER A 151 7.88 12.75 -17.40
C SER A 151 6.96 11.87 -18.25
N GLY A 152 6.27 10.90 -17.64
CA GLY A 152 5.46 9.89 -18.34
C GLY A 152 6.26 8.70 -18.89
N HIS A 153 7.59 8.63 -18.64
CA HIS A 153 8.44 7.57 -19.17
C HIS A 153 8.32 6.25 -18.41
N PHE A 154 8.06 6.32 -17.11
CA PHE A 154 7.96 5.14 -16.25
C PHE A 154 6.62 5.07 -15.56
N ALA A 155 6.12 3.86 -15.37
CA ALA A 155 4.94 3.62 -14.55
C ALA A 155 5.18 2.43 -13.63
N VAL A 156 4.45 2.41 -12.53
CA VAL A 156 4.51 1.33 -11.53
C VAL A 156 3.11 1.02 -11.02
N CYS A 157 2.85 -0.24 -10.76
CA CYS A 157 1.67 -0.66 -10.01
C CYS A 157 2.04 -1.74 -8.99
N GLN A 158 1.24 -1.82 -7.94
CA GLN A 158 1.35 -2.87 -6.94
C GLN A 158 0.00 -3.57 -6.77
N THR A 159 0.05 -4.89 -6.64
CA THR A 159 -1.15 -5.69 -6.36
C THR A 159 -1.31 -5.94 -4.87
N ALA A 160 -2.55 -6.13 -4.45
CA ALA A 160 -2.88 -6.60 -3.11
C ALA A 160 -2.59 -8.10 -2.96
N ASN A 161 -2.70 -8.59 -1.72
CA ASN A 161 -2.61 -10.02 -1.47
C ASN A 161 -3.73 -10.76 -2.22
N SER A 162 -3.40 -11.88 -2.86
CA SER A 162 -4.37 -12.77 -3.49
C SER A 162 -4.13 -14.20 -3.02
N PRO A 163 -5.17 -14.93 -2.62
CA PRO A 163 -5.06 -16.33 -2.28
C PRO A 163 -4.97 -17.24 -3.51
N VAL A 164 -5.20 -16.70 -4.70
CA VAL A 164 -5.24 -17.41 -5.98
C VAL A 164 -4.26 -16.75 -6.95
N GLY A 165 -3.48 -17.57 -7.65
CA GLY A 165 -2.53 -17.11 -8.66
C GLY A 165 -1.21 -16.58 -8.09
N GLU A 166 -0.34 -16.15 -9.00
CA GLU A 166 1.02 -15.67 -8.67
C GLU A 166 1.11 -14.13 -8.60
N ASP A 167 0.01 -13.44 -8.87
CA ASP A 167 -0.02 -11.97 -8.99
C ASP A 167 -0.22 -11.25 -7.66
N GLY A 168 -0.42 -11.96 -6.57
CA GLY A 168 -0.57 -11.36 -5.24
C GLY A 168 0.72 -10.70 -4.75
N ASN A 169 0.63 -9.52 -4.14
CA ASN A 169 1.77 -8.77 -3.57
C ASN A 169 2.91 -8.48 -4.56
N ARG A 170 2.60 -8.24 -5.83
CA ARG A 170 3.59 -7.89 -6.86
C ARG A 170 3.79 -6.39 -6.94
N LEU A 171 5.05 -5.97 -7.06
CA LEU A 171 5.46 -4.65 -7.51
C LEU A 171 5.93 -4.80 -8.95
N THR A 172 5.25 -4.13 -9.88
CA THR A 172 5.54 -4.21 -11.32
C THR A 172 5.85 -2.84 -11.87
N ALA A 173 6.97 -2.70 -12.59
CA ALA A 173 7.38 -1.45 -13.23
C ALA A 173 7.45 -1.59 -14.75
N PHE A 174 7.20 -0.49 -15.45
CA PHE A 174 7.12 -0.42 -16.91
C PHE A 174 7.94 0.74 -17.45
N ASP A 175 8.63 0.49 -18.57
CA ASP A 175 9.09 1.53 -19.50
C ASP A 175 7.92 1.82 -20.46
N VAL A 176 7.29 2.96 -20.27
CA VAL A 176 6.06 3.34 -20.99
C VAL A 176 6.33 3.64 -22.45
N GLU A 177 7.50 4.23 -22.77
CA GLU A 177 7.86 4.56 -24.15
C GLU A 177 8.10 3.32 -25.00
N LYS A 178 8.79 2.32 -24.40
CA LYS A 178 9.10 1.07 -25.08
C LYS A 178 7.97 0.04 -24.98
N ASN A 179 6.95 0.32 -24.17
CA ASN A 179 5.88 -0.64 -23.85
C ASN A 179 6.44 -1.98 -23.33
N VAL A 180 7.35 -1.91 -22.36
CA VAL A 180 8.04 -3.08 -21.81
C VAL A 180 7.85 -3.12 -20.30
N GLU A 181 7.50 -4.31 -19.79
CA GLU A 181 7.63 -4.62 -18.37
C GLU A 181 9.10 -4.74 -17.99
N LEU A 182 9.56 -3.91 -17.07
CA LEU A 182 10.95 -3.91 -16.61
C LEU A 182 11.19 -4.99 -15.56
N PHE A 183 10.29 -5.10 -14.60
CA PHE A 183 10.30 -6.15 -13.59
C PHE A 183 8.90 -6.36 -12.99
N SER A 184 8.68 -7.55 -12.42
CA SER A 184 7.55 -7.88 -11.56
C SER A 184 8.05 -8.78 -10.43
N ILE A 185 8.07 -8.26 -9.21
CA ILE A 185 8.69 -8.90 -8.04
C ILE A 185 7.75 -8.92 -6.84
N HIS A 186 8.03 -9.79 -5.87
CA HIS A 186 7.51 -9.64 -4.52
C HIS A 186 8.41 -8.68 -3.74
N PRO A 187 7.99 -7.43 -3.47
CA PRO A 187 8.89 -6.42 -2.92
C PRO A 187 9.24 -6.71 -1.46
N PRO A 188 10.53 -6.85 -1.10
CA PRO A 188 10.96 -6.99 0.30
C PRO A 188 10.52 -5.82 1.19
N SER A 189 10.33 -4.63 0.60
CA SER A 189 9.82 -3.45 1.32
C SER A 189 8.35 -3.57 1.74
N GLY A 190 7.61 -4.56 1.24
CA GLY A 190 6.16 -4.64 1.40
C GLY A 190 5.41 -3.65 0.52
N TRP A 191 4.24 -3.21 0.98
CA TRP A 191 3.39 -2.29 0.24
C TRP A 191 3.84 -0.85 0.40
N ALA A 192 3.86 -0.12 -0.74
CA ALA A 192 4.12 1.30 -0.76
C ALA A 192 2.84 2.11 -0.49
N ASP A 193 2.95 3.21 0.23
CA ASP A 193 1.87 4.20 0.32
C ASP A 193 1.83 5.11 -0.91
N ARG A 194 3.01 5.37 -1.50
CA ARG A 194 3.20 6.21 -2.70
C ARG A 194 4.51 5.84 -3.39
N TYR A 195 4.71 6.40 -4.57
CA TYR A 195 5.93 6.20 -5.35
C TYR A 195 6.63 7.53 -5.64
N LYS A 196 7.94 7.44 -5.87
CA LYS A 196 8.79 8.50 -6.42
C LYS A 196 9.61 7.92 -7.56
N PHE A 197 9.82 8.73 -8.58
CA PHE A 197 10.69 8.37 -9.70
C PHE A 197 11.91 9.30 -9.72
N ILE A 198 13.05 8.78 -10.17
CA ILE A 198 14.26 9.56 -10.43
C ILE A 198 14.63 9.32 -11.88
N ASP A 199 14.47 10.35 -12.72
CA ASP A 199 14.65 10.21 -14.16
C ASP A 199 16.13 10.15 -14.60
N GLY A 200 17.03 10.87 -13.91
CA GLY A 200 18.46 10.95 -14.28
C GLY A 200 19.22 9.63 -14.14
N VAL A 201 18.95 8.88 -13.08
CA VAL A 201 19.35 7.47 -12.91
C VAL A 201 18.07 6.72 -12.59
N PRO A 202 17.45 6.06 -13.59
CA PRO A 202 16.10 5.55 -13.43
C PRO A 202 15.97 4.62 -12.22
N LYS A 203 15.13 5.01 -11.26
CA LYS A 203 14.84 4.27 -10.02
C LYS A 203 13.39 4.48 -9.62
N VAL A 204 12.80 3.44 -9.05
CA VAL A 204 11.48 3.49 -8.42
C VAL A 204 11.64 3.55 -6.91
N GLY A 205 11.23 4.66 -6.30
CA GLY A 205 11.17 4.83 -4.85
C GLY A 205 9.81 4.41 -4.31
N VAL A 206 9.80 3.48 -3.39
CA VAL A 206 8.62 3.16 -2.58
C VAL A 206 8.64 4.04 -1.34
N VAL A 207 7.58 4.80 -1.12
CA VAL A 207 7.41 5.66 0.05
C VAL A 207 6.53 4.91 1.04
N ILE A 208 7.07 4.67 2.24
CA ILE A 208 6.35 4.04 3.35
C ILE A 208 6.18 5.10 4.44
N ASN A 209 4.95 5.46 4.76
CA ASN A 209 4.63 6.52 5.68
C ASN A 209 5.27 6.30 7.05
N LYS A 210 5.91 7.35 7.59
CA LYS A 210 6.63 7.35 8.89
C LYS A 210 7.86 6.43 8.94
N ILE A 211 8.27 5.82 7.81
CA ILE A 211 9.48 4.99 7.74
C ILE A 211 10.49 5.63 6.80
N GLY A 212 10.10 5.94 5.55
CA GLY A 212 11.00 6.57 4.61
C GLY A 212 10.67 6.32 3.15
N THR A 213 11.66 6.65 2.30
CA THR A 213 11.65 6.35 0.87
C THR A 213 12.83 5.44 0.56
N PHE A 214 12.57 4.33 -0.13
CA PHE A 214 13.56 3.30 -0.44
C PHE A 214 13.47 2.92 -1.91
N TYR A 215 14.59 2.69 -2.57
CA TYR A 215 14.67 2.60 -4.01
C TYR A 215 14.93 1.19 -4.51
N TYR A 216 14.30 0.90 -5.64
CA TYR A 216 14.58 -0.23 -6.52
C TYR A 216 15.23 0.28 -7.80
N ASP A 217 16.18 -0.47 -8.37
CA ASP A 217 16.65 -0.22 -9.73
C ASP A 217 15.60 -0.71 -10.76
N MET A 218 15.88 -0.47 -12.03
CA MET A 218 14.98 -0.88 -13.12
C MET A 218 15.07 -2.38 -13.48
N GLN A 219 15.87 -3.15 -12.75
CA GLN A 219 15.93 -4.60 -12.77
C GLN A 219 15.14 -5.23 -11.60
N GLY A 220 14.59 -4.41 -10.71
CA GLY A 220 13.84 -4.84 -9.53
C GLY A 220 14.71 -5.19 -8.32
N SER A 221 16.02 -4.86 -8.35
CA SER A 221 16.89 -5.04 -7.18
C SER A 221 16.59 -3.99 -6.12
N PHE A 222 16.43 -4.42 -4.86
CA PHE A 222 16.18 -3.50 -3.74
C PHE A 222 17.49 -2.86 -3.29
N ILE A 223 17.78 -1.65 -3.77
CA ILE A 223 19.05 -0.95 -3.57
C ILE A 223 19.23 -0.52 -2.11
N ASP A 224 18.16 -0.09 -1.46
CA ASP A 224 18.17 0.48 -0.10
C ASP A 224 17.81 -0.55 0.99
N SER A 225 18.08 -1.84 0.78
CA SER A 225 17.73 -2.91 1.71
C SER A 225 18.24 -2.66 3.14
N GLU A 226 19.53 -2.44 3.32
CA GLU A 226 20.12 -2.17 4.64
C GLU A 226 19.55 -0.90 5.30
N LYS A 227 19.33 0.13 4.49
CA LYS A 227 18.76 1.39 4.94
C LYS A 227 17.30 1.23 5.37
N PHE A 228 16.55 0.38 4.68
CA PHE A 228 15.18 0.01 5.03
C PHE A 228 15.13 -0.72 6.36
N ASP A 229 15.97 -1.73 6.56
CA ASP A 229 16.04 -2.50 7.80
C ASP A 229 16.41 -1.62 9.00
N ALA A 230 17.39 -0.74 8.83
CA ALA A 230 17.76 0.23 9.85
C ALA A 230 16.63 1.23 10.16
N ALA A 231 15.89 1.67 9.14
CA ALA A 231 14.78 2.59 9.31
C ALA A 231 13.58 1.93 10.03
N ARG A 232 13.28 0.67 9.75
CA ARG A 232 12.24 -0.10 10.45
C ARG A 232 12.50 -0.19 11.94
N LEU A 233 13.75 -0.45 12.32
CA LEU A 233 14.14 -0.53 13.74
C LEU A 233 14.08 0.81 14.47
N ARG A 234 14.18 1.95 13.75
CA ARG A 234 14.25 3.29 14.33
C ARG A 234 12.95 4.11 14.22
N CYS A 235 11.96 3.64 13.48
CA CYS A 235 10.70 4.37 13.30
C CYS A 235 9.88 4.43 14.60
N ASP A 236 8.85 5.30 14.62
CA ASP A 236 7.98 5.48 15.79
C ASP A 236 6.74 4.55 15.77
N ARG A 237 6.76 3.54 14.94
CA ARG A 237 5.72 2.51 14.84
C ARG A 237 6.18 1.25 15.55
N TYR A 238 5.69 1.00 16.76
CA TYR A 238 6.07 -0.16 17.56
C TYR A 238 5.80 -1.50 16.85
N ASP A 239 4.73 -1.60 16.05
CA ASP A 239 4.40 -2.78 15.26
C ASP A 239 5.49 -3.09 14.23
N VAL A 240 5.98 -2.09 13.51
CA VAL A 240 7.05 -2.23 12.51
C VAL A 240 8.40 -2.56 13.19
N VAL A 241 8.71 -1.89 14.30
CA VAL A 241 9.92 -2.15 15.09
C VAL A 241 9.95 -3.60 15.56
N LEU A 242 8.84 -4.11 16.10
CA LEU A 242 8.76 -5.49 16.60
C LEU A 242 8.84 -6.53 15.49
N LEU A 243 8.21 -6.28 14.34
CA LEU A 243 8.34 -7.18 13.19
C LEU A 243 9.80 -7.26 12.72
N ALA A 244 10.48 -6.12 12.58
CA ALA A 244 11.90 -6.10 12.20
C ALA A 244 12.79 -6.79 13.24
N ALA A 245 12.57 -6.55 14.54
CA ALA A 245 13.32 -7.21 15.61
C ALA A 245 13.07 -8.72 15.66
N GLU A 246 11.84 -9.17 15.36
CA GLU A 246 11.52 -10.60 15.29
C GLU A 246 12.20 -11.30 14.11
N GLU A 247 12.31 -10.64 12.95
CA GLU A 247 13.07 -11.13 11.81
C GLU A 247 14.54 -11.33 12.19
N ILE A 248 15.16 -10.37 12.88
CA ILE A 248 16.56 -10.45 13.33
C ILE A 248 16.78 -11.64 14.26
N VAL A 249 15.98 -11.83 15.30
CA VAL A 249 16.18 -12.94 16.25
C VAL A 249 15.87 -14.32 15.66
N LYS A 250 15.30 -14.37 14.47
CA LYS A 250 15.03 -15.61 13.71
C LYS A 250 16.05 -15.83 12.58
N ALA A 251 16.89 -14.85 12.28
CA ALA A 251 17.83 -14.93 11.17
C ALA A 251 18.90 -16.00 11.44
N PRO A 252 19.32 -16.77 10.42
CA PRO A 252 20.37 -17.79 10.56
C PRO A 252 21.72 -17.19 10.96
N GLU A 253 22.01 -15.96 10.52
CA GLU A 253 23.25 -15.20 10.78
C GLU A 253 23.20 -14.38 12.07
N LEU A 254 22.29 -14.68 13.01
CA LEU A 254 22.19 -13.98 14.28
C LEU A 254 23.54 -14.01 15.02
N ASN A 255 23.95 -12.87 15.54
CA ASN A 255 25.15 -12.67 16.37
C ASN A 255 24.83 -11.78 17.56
N ASP A 256 25.80 -11.60 18.46
CA ASP A 256 25.60 -10.84 19.70
C ASP A 256 25.19 -9.39 19.46
N GLN A 257 25.74 -8.76 18.42
CA GLN A 257 25.38 -7.38 18.05
C GLN A 257 23.93 -7.28 17.57
N LEU A 258 23.52 -8.19 16.70
CA LEU A 258 22.15 -8.25 16.18
C LEU A 258 21.14 -8.63 17.27
N ALA A 259 21.51 -9.56 18.15
CA ALA A 259 20.68 -9.93 19.30
C ALA A 259 20.47 -8.76 20.26
N SER A 260 21.55 -8.00 20.55
CA SER A 260 21.48 -6.80 21.39
C SER A 260 20.61 -5.72 20.74
N ALA A 261 20.77 -5.49 19.44
CA ALA A 261 19.95 -4.53 18.70
C ALA A 261 18.45 -4.90 18.70
N ALA A 262 18.12 -6.19 18.54
CA ALA A 262 16.75 -6.67 18.63
C ALA A 262 16.16 -6.51 20.04
N LEU A 263 16.97 -6.75 21.08
CA LEU A 263 16.58 -6.53 22.48
C LEU A 263 16.25 -5.06 22.74
N GLU A 264 17.14 -4.16 22.35
CA GLU A 264 16.94 -2.70 22.48
C GLU A 264 15.69 -2.25 21.71
N ALA A 265 15.49 -2.75 20.50
CA ALA A 265 14.33 -2.46 19.69
C ALA A 265 13.02 -2.93 20.36
N ALA A 266 13.01 -4.12 20.95
CA ALA A 266 11.85 -4.63 21.67
C ALA A 266 11.53 -3.82 22.94
N VAL A 267 12.54 -3.38 23.69
CA VAL A 267 12.38 -2.48 24.85
C VAL A 267 11.82 -1.12 24.39
N ARG A 268 12.39 -0.54 23.33
CA ARG A 268 11.92 0.72 22.77
C ARG A 268 10.46 0.62 22.27
N ALA A 269 10.09 -0.47 21.63
CA ALA A 269 8.71 -0.67 21.15
C ALA A 269 7.68 -0.63 22.29
N LEU A 270 8.01 -1.16 23.47
CA LEU A 270 7.14 -1.04 24.66
C LEU A 270 6.93 0.43 25.04
N SER A 271 7.99 1.23 25.05
CA SER A 271 7.90 2.67 25.33
C SER A 271 7.12 3.46 24.27
N LEU A 272 7.14 3.02 23.02
CA LEU A 272 6.36 3.61 21.91
C LEU A 272 4.86 3.28 21.96
N GLY A 273 4.44 2.40 22.86
CA GLY A 273 3.02 2.11 23.10
C GLY A 273 2.64 0.63 23.02
N ALA A 274 3.53 -0.28 22.61
CA ALA A 274 3.26 -1.72 22.60
C ALA A 274 2.88 -2.27 23.98
N GLU A 275 3.31 -1.60 25.08
CA GLU A 275 2.95 -1.95 26.46
C GLU A 275 1.42 -1.92 26.70
N LYS A 276 0.68 -1.09 25.98
CA LYS A 276 -0.78 -0.92 26.09
C LYS A 276 -1.56 -1.95 25.26
N ASP A 277 -0.92 -2.62 24.33
CA ASP A 277 -1.50 -3.64 23.46
C ASP A 277 -1.00 -5.02 23.90
N GLN A 278 -1.89 -5.83 24.49
CA GLN A 278 -1.51 -7.13 25.04
C GLN A 278 -0.90 -8.08 23.99
N GLY A 279 -1.36 -8.01 22.73
CA GLY A 279 -0.80 -8.79 21.63
C GLY A 279 0.63 -8.39 21.32
N TRP A 280 0.89 -7.10 21.12
CA TRP A 280 2.21 -6.58 20.83
C TRP A 280 3.16 -6.61 22.01
N LYS A 281 2.64 -6.44 23.25
CA LYS A 281 3.43 -6.64 24.47
C LYS A 281 3.96 -8.08 24.56
N ALA A 282 3.10 -9.08 24.30
CA ALA A 282 3.54 -10.48 24.30
C ALA A 282 4.61 -10.74 23.22
N VAL A 283 4.48 -10.13 22.03
CA VAL A 283 5.49 -10.21 20.95
C VAL A 283 6.81 -9.56 21.41
N ALA A 284 6.78 -8.38 22.01
CA ALA A 284 7.99 -7.71 22.53
C ALA A 284 8.71 -8.58 23.56
N LEU A 285 8.01 -9.13 24.53
CA LEU A 285 8.56 -10.01 25.54
C LEU A 285 9.11 -11.32 24.94
N LYS A 286 8.45 -11.89 23.94
CA LYS A 286 8.99 -13.03 23.18
C LYS A 286 10.34 -12.68 22.53
N ILE A 287 10.45 -11.53 21.88
CA ILE A 287 11.69 -11.09 21.24
C ILE A 287 12.79 -10.88 22.28
N GLN A 288 12.49 -10.23 23.41
CA GLN A 288 13.43 -10.07 24.52
C GLN A 288 13.93 -11.43 25.02
N GLY A 289 13.01 -12.38 25.24
CA GLY A 289 13.38 -13.72 25.66
C GLY A 289 14.29 -14.45 24.65
N LEU A 290 14.00 -14.34 23.35
CA LEU A 290 14.84 -14.93 22.30
C LEU A 290 16.23 -14.28 22.23
N ALA A 291 16.32 -12.96 22.34
CA ALA A 291 17.59 -12.23 22.35
C ALA A 291 18.41 -12.58 23.62
N HIS A 292 17.80 -12.61 24.79
CA HIS A 292 18.48 -13.02 26.03
C HIS A 292 18.94 -14.47 25.98
N GLU A 293 18.14 -15.41 25.44
CA GLU A 293 18.56 -16.81 25.23
C GLU A 293 19.82 -16.88 24.38
N PHE A 294 19.88 -16.15 23.28
CA PHE A 294 21.04 -16.10 22.40
C PHE A 294 22.28 -15.53 23.12
N LEU A 295 22.08 -14.42 23.85
CA LEU A 295 23.11 -13.75 24.63
C LEU A 295 23.50 -14.51 25.94
N ARG A 296 22.94 -15.71 26.14
CA ARG A 296 23.19 -16.58 27.33
C ARG A 296 22.73 -16.02 28.67
N ASN A 297 21.87 -15.02 28.64
CA ASN A 297 21.20 -14.46 29.82
C ASN A 297 19.98 -15.30 30.18
N ASN A 298 20.18 -16.56 30.58
CA ASN A 298 19.10 -17.55 30.64
C ASN A 298 18.00 -17.19 31.64
N GLU A 299 18.31 -16.58 32.78
CA GLU A 299 17.32 -16.13 33.77
C GLU A 299 16.40 -15.06 33.22
N ALA A 300 16.97 -14.04 32.55
CA ALA A 300 16.23 -12.97 31.90
C ALA A 300 15.37 -13.52 30.74
N ALA A 301 15.90 -14.49 29.97
CA ALA A 301 15.15 -15.18 28.93
C ALA A 301 13.91 -15.89 29.48
N ILE A 302 14.06 -16.64 30.57
CA ILE A 302 12.93 -17.36 31.22
C ILE A 302 11.90 -16.37 31.73
N ALA A 303 12.32 -15.30 32.42
CA ALA A 303 11.40 -14.29 32.93
C ALA A 303 10.58 -13.62 31.81
N ALA A 304 11.22 -13.28 30.70
CA ALA A 304 10.55 -12.69 29.52
C ALA A 304 9.59 -13.67 28.86
N PHE A 305 9.98 -14.95 28.70
CA PHE A 305 9.10 -15.98 28.14
C PHE A 305 7.89 -16.28 29.04
N ASP A 306 8.06 -16.31 30.35
CA ASP A 306 6.97 -16.55 31.29
C ASP A 306 5.92 -15.45 31.24
N GLU A 307 6.38 -14.20 31.24
CA GLU A 307 5.46 -13.07 31.10
C GLU A 307 4.77 -13.05 29.73
N ALA A 308 5.48 -13.37 28.65
CA ALA A 308 4.88 -13.52 27.32
C ALA A 308 3.81 -14.60 27.30
N LEU A 309 4.06 -15.76 27.91
CA LEU A 309 3.11 -16.87 28.03
C LEU A 309 1.92 -16.55 28.95
N ARG A 310 2.15 -15.77 29.99
CA ARG A 310 1.05 -15.30 30.87
C ARG A 310 0.06 -14.43 30.10
N ILE A 311 0.55 -13.58 29.21
CA ILE A 311 -0.28 -12.70 28.37
C ILE A 311 -0.92 -13.47 27.22
N ASN A 312 -0.12 -14.29 26.52
CA ASN A 312 -0.58 -15.08 25.39
C ASN A 312 -0.03 -16.52 25.46
N PRO A 313 -0.79 -17.47 26.00
CA PRO A 313 -0.35 -18.87 26.10
C PRO A 313 0.01 -19.54 24.77
N LYS A 314 -0.42 -18.97 23.64
CA LYS A 314 -0.15 -19.48 22.29
C LYS A 314 1.01 -18.76 21.57
N ILE A 315 1.81 -17.93 22.26
CA ILE A 315 2.91 -17.15 21.67
C ILE A 315 4.08 -18.02 21.14
N GLY A 316 4.13 -19.30 21.45
CA GLY A 316 5.01 -20.28 20.83
C GLY A 316 6.38 -20.45 21.49
N VAL A 317 6.61 -19.96 22.71
CA VAL A 317 7.92 -20.04 23.41
C VAL A 317 7.96 -21.04 24.58
N LYS A 318 6.87 -21.75 24.88
CA LYS A 318 6.79 -22.65 26.04
C LYS A 318 7.91 -23.69 26.06
N ARG A 319 8.17 -24.37 24.94
CA ARG A 319 9.23 -25.41 24.87
C ARG A 319 10.62 -24.84 25.13
N LYS A 320 10.88 -23.60 24.71
CA LYS A 320 12.16 -22.91 24.96
C LYS A 320 12.33 -22.57 26.44
N ALA A 321 11.31 -21.99 27.08
CA ALA A 321 11.33 -21.72 28.52
C ALA A 321 11.56 -23.00 29.34
N ASP A 322 10.87 -24.10 29.03
CA ASP A 322 11.03 -25.37 29.72
C ASP A 322 12.43 -25.98 29.50
N SER A 323 13.00 -25.85 28.30
CA SER A 323 14.36 -26.30 27.99
C SER A 323 15.42 -25.54 28.79
N LEU A 324 15.28 -24.19 28.87
CA LEU A 324 16.20 -23.35 29.63
C LEU A 324 16.16 -23.66 31.13
N ARG A 325 15.00 -23.87 31.72
CA ARG A 325 14.86 -24.26 33.13
C ARG A 325 15.57 -25.58 33.43
N LYS A 326 15.44 -26.57 32.54
CA LYS A 326 16.16 -27.85 32.71
C LYS A 326 17.69 -27.68 32.67
N LYS A 327 18.20 -26.77 31.80
CA LYS A 327 19.62 -26.48 31.70
C LYS A 327 20.18 -25.77 32.96
N LEU A 328 19.38 -24.90 33.59
CA LEU A 328 19.81 -24.21 34.83
C LEU A 328 19.71 -25.08 36.09
N ALA A 329 18.93 -26.19 36.04
CA ALA A 329 18.82 -27.11 37.15
C ALA A 329 19.88 -28.24 37.15
N GLN A 330 20.72 -28.30 36.11
CA GLN A 330 21.85 -29.22 35.97
C GLN A 330 23.16 -28.53 36.37
#